data_98aac30bce719f2650058653054b947d
#
_entry.id   98aac30bce719f2650058653054b947d
#
_cell.length_a   1.000
_cell.length_b   1.000
_cell.length_c   1.000
_cell.angle_alpha   90.00
_cell.angle_beta   90.00
_cell.angle_gamma   90.00
#
_symmetry.space_group_name_H-M   'P 1'
#
loop_
_entity.id
_entity.type
_entity.pdbx_description
1 polymer ?
#
loop_
_entity_poly.entity_id
_entity_poly.type
_entity_poly.pdbx_seq_one_letter_code
_entity_poly.pdbx_strand_id
1 'polypeptide(L)'
;MGVRYLDIDEQASFTARGQNNNTAANNGPRFLNYTTNTQNSIAGFQVGSDLWYNLVPGVKLGVEGKIGIYNNRAHQNTAIAANSLPNTYTEEVLSNRAASITQIAPQISYRLNHSWAFRSSYQFMRVDHVALASNNFNSIPPTTFGSTLVRTPTINNDANIYLSGFTLGAEYTW
;
A
#
# COMPACT_ATOMS: atom_id res chain seq x y z
N MET A 1 6.33 23.24 -5.55
CA MET A 1 5.22 22.54 -6.24
C MET A 1 5.78 21.44 -7.11
N GLY A 2 5.09 20.31 -7.23
CA GLY A 2 5.54 19.20 -8.06
C GLY A 2 4.43 18.24 -8.40
N VAL A 3 4.74 17.31 -9.29
CA VAL A 3 3.90 16.16 -9.62
C VAL A 3 4.52 14.93 -8.97
N ARG A 4 3.71 14.03 -8.45
CA ARG A 4 4.16 12.74 -7.91
C ARG A 4 3.35 11.62 -8.54
N TYR A 5 4.04 10.53 -8.83
CA TYR A 5 3.46 9.24 -9.15
C TYR A 5 3.92 8.23 -8.10
N LEU A 6 3.00 7.39 -7.63
CA LEU A 6 3.27 6.32 -6.68
C LEU A 6 2.44 5.10 -7.08
N ASP A 7 3.07 3.94 -7.13
CA ASP A 7 2.42 2.66 -7.40
C ASP A 7 2.58 1.78 -6.16
N ILE A 8 1.49 1.16 -5.73
CA ILE A 8 1.46 0.32 -4.53
C ILE A 8 0.74 -0.97 -4.87
N ASP A 9 1.46 -2.07 -4.81
CA ASP A 9 0.95 -3.42 -5.03
C ASP A 9 0.95 -4.19 -3.71
N GLU A 10 -0.15 -4.87 -3.43
CA GLU A 10 -0.28 -5.75 -2.27
C GLU A 10 -0.96 -7.05 -2.67
N GLN A 11 -0.50 -8.15 -2.09
CA GLN A 11 -1.11 -9.47 -2.22
C GLN A 11 -1.43 -10.02 -0.84
N ALA A 12 -2.65 -10.49 -0.66
CA ALA A 12 -3.07 -11.28 0.48
C ALA A 12 -3.53 -12.66 0.03
N SER A 13 -3.13 -13.71 0.73
CA SER A 13 -3.55 -15.08 0.44
C SER A 13 -3.92 -15.85 1.70
N PHE A 14 -4.98 -16.63 1.62
CA PHE A 14 -5.42 -17.53 2.66
C PHE A 14 -5.55 -18.94 2.07
N THR A 15 -4.94 -19.92 2.74
CA THR A 15 -5.04 -21.32 2.36
C THR A 15 -5.51 -22.13 3.56
N ALA A 16 -6.65 -22.81 3.42
CA ALA A 16 -7.14 -23.78 4.37
C ALA A 16 -7.06 -25.18 3.77
N ARG A 17 -6.59 -26.14 4.55
CA ARG A 17 -6.57 -27.57 4.17
C ARG A 17 -7.23 -28.38 5.29
N GLY A 18 -8.05 -29.32 4.91
CA GLY A 18 -8.72 -30.21 5.83
C GLY A 18 -8.86 -31.60 5.25
N GLN A 19 -9.17 -32.58 6.12
CA GLN A 19 -9.50 -33.92 5.72
C GLN A 19 -10.97 -34.18 6.08
N ASN A 20 -11.73 -34.73 5.16
CA ASN A 20 -13.09 -35.15 5.45
C ASN A 20 -13.07 -36.59 5.99
N ASN A 21 -13.37 -36.75 7.26
CA ASN A 21 -13.45 -38.06 7.92
C ASN A 21 -14.84 -38.74 7.79
N ASN A 22 -15.70 -38.22 6.92
CA ASN A 22 -17.03 -38.83 6.73
C ASN A 22 -16.91 -40.05 5.86
N THR A 23 -17.35 -41.22 6.38
CA THR A 23 -17.16 -42.55 5.83
C THR A 23 -17.99 -42.86 4.58
N ALA A 24 -18.78 -41.94 4.09
CA ALA A 24 -19.61 -42.10 2.88
C ALA A 24 -19.02 -41.26 1.71
N ALA A 25 -18.43 -41.97 0.77
CA ALA A 25 -18.18 -41.58 -0.63
C ALA A 25 -17.26 -40.39 -0.99
N ASN A 26 -16.76 -39.53 -0.07
CA ASN A 26 -15.90 -38.38 -0.38
C ASN A 26 -14.73 -38.22 0.59
N ASN A 27 -13.95 -39.29 0.78
CA ASN A 27 -12.68 -39.24 1.56
C ASN A 27 -11.54 -38.62 0.73
N GLY A 28 -11.54 -37.36 0.53
CA GLY A 28 -10.46 -36.66 -0.15
C GLY A 28 -9.93 -35.44 0.66
N PRO A 29 -8.69 -35.01 0.41
CA PRO A 29 -8.20 -33.78 0.99
C PRO A 29 -9.06 -32.62 0.51
N ARG A 30 -9.49 -31.77 1.45
CA ARG A 30 -10.22 -30.54 1.14
C ARG A 30 -9.27 -29.38 1.19
N PHE A 31 -9.41 -28.47 0.25
CA PHE A 31 -8.66 -27.22 0.24
C PHE A 31 -9.57 -26.04 -0.11
N LEU A 32 -9.20 -24.89 0.40
CA LEU A 32 -9.66 -23.56 0.00
C LEU A 32 -8.45 -22.67 -0.16
N ASN A 33 -8.24 -22.14 -1.35
CA ASN A 33 -7.27 -21.11 -1.63
C ASN A 33 -8.02 -19.84 -1.99
N TYR A 34 -7.73 -18.75 -1.27
CA TYR A 34 -8.30 -17.44 -1.52
C TYR A 34 -7.15 -16.47 -1.66
N THR A 35 -7.02 -15.81 -2.81
CA THR A 35 -5.98 -14.83 -3.08
C THR A 35 -6.60 -13.55 -3.58
N THR A 36 -6.20 -12.43 -3.01
CA THR A 36 -6.58 -11.10 -3.46
C THR A 36 -5.31 -10.29 -3.73
N ASN A 37 -5.24 -9.68 -4.90
CA ASN A 37 -4.20 -8.75 -5.30
C ASN A 37 -4.84 -7.38 -5.47
N THR A 38 -4.20 -6.33 -4.95
CA THR A 38 -4.60 -4.95 -5.19
C THR A 38 -3.44 -4.15 -5.72
N GLN A 39 -3.73 -3.29 -6.69
CA GLN A 39 -2.80 -2.33 -7.26
C GLN A 39 -3.42 -0.94 -7.17
N ASN A 40 -2.65 0.03 -6.67
CA ASN A 40 -3.04 1.43 -6.58
C ASN A 40 -2.04 2.27 -7.37
N SER A 41 -2.50 2.88 -8.46
CA SER A 41 -1.71 3.83 -9.25
C SER A 41 -2.17 5.25 -8.93
N ILE A 42 -1.33 5.96 -8.17
CA ILE A 42 -1.64 7.25 -7.56
C ILE A 42 -0.84 8.34 -8.28
N ALA A 43 -1.52 9.28 -8.93
CA ALA A 43 -0.90 10.38 -9.65
C ALA A 43 -1.56 11.72 -9.29
N GLY A 44 -0.79 12.77 -9.07
CA GLY A 44 -1.34 14.08 -8.74
C GLY A 44 -0.31 15.15 -8.42
N PHE A 45 -0.80 16.23 -7.83
CA PHE A 45 -0.01 17.41 -7.53
C PHE A 45 0.24 17.53 -6.03
N GLN A 46 1.42 18.05 -5.70
CA GLN A 46 1.85 18.33 -4.34
C GLN A 46 2.42 19.72 -4.19
N VAL A 47 2.25 20.27 -3.01
CA VAL A 47 2.95 21.46 -2.55
C VAL A 47 3.76 21.11 -1.32
N GLY A 48 4.87 21.76 -1.11
CA GLY A 48 5.70 21.55 0.05
C GLY A 48 6.54 22.79 0.36
N SER A 49 7.02 22.82 1.58
CA SER A 49 7.94 23.85 2.08
C SER A 49 8.92 23.19 3.04
N ASP A 50 10.08 23.81 3.16
CA ASP A 50 11.10 23.45 4.12
C ASP A 50 11.47 24.67 4.97
N LEU A 51 11.71 24.42 6.24
CA LEU A 51 12.15 25.40 7.22
C LEU A 51 13.52 24.99 7.76
N TRP A 52 14.43 25.92 7.88
CA TRP A 52 15.77 25.68 8.38
C TRP A 52 16.13 26.64 9.51
N TYR A 53 16.73 26.10 10.55
CA TYR A 53 17.22 26.80 11.70
C TYR A 53 18.72 26.53 11.88
N ASN A 54 19.55 27.60 11.99
CA ASN A 54 20.98 27.46 12.27
C ASN A 54 21.16 27.30 13.78
N LEU A 55 21.55 26.09 14.22
CA LEU A 55 21.73 25.79 15.63
C LEU A 55 23.08 26.33 16.14
N VAL A 56 24.16 25.97 15.46
CA VAL A 56 25.53 26.44 15.69
C VAL A 56 26.25 26.56 14.35
N PRO A 57 27.40 27.20 14.26
CA PRO A 57 28.18 27.25 13.02
C PRO A 57 28.42 25.84 12.45
N GLY A 58 27.99 25.63 11.23
CA GLY A 58 28.10 24.34 10.53
C GLY A 58 26.96 23.35 10.77
N VAL A 59 26.04 23.54 11.74
CA VAL A 59 24.92 22.66 11.99
C VAL A 59 23.60 23.38 11.72
N LYS A 60 22.78 22.79 10.86
CA LYS A 60 21.43 23.26 10.56
C LYS A 60 20.42 22.15 10.86
N LEU A 61 19.35 22.53 11.52
CA LEU A 61 18.16 21.68 11.68
C LEU A 61 17.08 22.15 10.73
N GLY A 62 16.39 21.22 10.11
CA GLY A 62 15.30 21.54 9.19
C GLY A 62 14.12 20.61 9.37
N VAL A 63 12.99 21.04 8.84
CA VAL A 63 11.81 20.21 8.67
C VAL A 63 11.22 20.50 7.30
N GLU A 64 10.99 19.46 6.53
CA GLU A 64 10.27 19.53 5.25
C GLU A 64 8.85 19.01 5.47
N GLY A 65 7.86 19.72 4.93
CA GLY A 65 6.46 19.30 4.88
C GLY A 65 5.96 19.29 3.45
N LYS A 66 5.24 18.22 3.06
CA LYS A 66 4.57 18.11 1.77
C LYS A 66 3.16 17.59 1.94
N ILE A 67 2.23 18.14 1.17
CA ILE A 67 0.86 17.68 1.09
C ILE A 67 0.41 17.71 -0.38
N GLY A 68 -0.39 16.74 -0.79
CA GLY A 68 -0.88 16.67 -2.15
C GLY A 68 -2.22 15.97 -2.27
N ILE A 69 -2.88 16.24 -3.39
CA ILE A 69 -4.13 15.60 -3.80
C ILE A 69 -3.85 14.84 -5.09
N TYR A 70 -4.34 13.61 -5.14
CA TYR A 70 -4.03 12.65 -6.17
C TYR A 70 -5.29 11.94 -6.64
N ASN A 71 -5.27 11.44 -7.85
CA ASN A 71 -6.22 10.45 -8.31
C ASN A 71 -5.60 9.06 -8.08
N ASN A 72 -6.29 8.21 -7.35
CA ASN A 72 -5.94 6.81 -7.17
C ASN A 72 -6.79 5.95 -8.09
N ARG A 73 -6.17 5.25 -9.03
CA ARG A 73 -6.79 4.19 -9.81
C ARG A 73 -6.46 2.86 -9.13
N ALA A 74 -7.44 2.32 -8.41
CA ALA A 74 -7.31 1.05 -7.71
C ALA A 74 -7.87 -0.08 -8.57
N HIS A 75 -7.09 -1.15 -8.68
CA HIS A 75 -7.42 -2.39 -9.36
C HIS A 75 -7.33 -3.54 -8.36
N GLN A 76 -8.36 -4.37 -8.29
CA GLN A 76 -8.38 -5.58 -7.46
C GLN A 76 -8.64 -6.79 -8.34
N ASN A 77 -7.85 -7.84 -8.12
CA ASN A 77 -8.06 -9.15 -8.70
C ASN A 77 -8.14 -10.19 -7.57
N THR A 78 -9.24 -10.93 -7.54
CA THR A 78 -9.49 -11.97 -6.54
C THR A 78 -9.64 -13.32 -7.22
N ALA A 79 -8.97 -14.35 -6.69
CA ALA A 79 -9.08 -15.73 -7.13
C ALA A 79 -9.44 -16.64 -5.96
N ILE A 80 -10.49 -17.45 -6.14
CA ILE A 80 -10.96 -18.42 -5.15
C ILE A 80 -10.99 -19.80 -5.79
N ALA A 81 -10.24 -20.75 -5.22
CA ALA A 81 -10.23 -22.14 -5.61
C ALA A 81 -10.57 -23.04 -4.42
N ALA A 82 -11.50 -23.95 -4.58
CA ALA A 82 -11.89 -24.90 -3.54
C ALA A 82 -12.34 -26.21 -4.17
N ASN A 83 -12.29 -27.32 -3.40
CA ASN A 83 -12.81 -28.61 -3.88
C ASN A 83 -14.32 -28.60 -4.20
N SER A 84 -15.06 -27.68 -3.58
CA SER A 84 -16.50 -27.49 -3.81
C SER A 84 -16.82 -26.70 -5.07
N LEU A 85 -15.81 -26.10 -5.70
CA LEU A 85 -15.99 -25.29 -6.90
C LEU A 85 -15.54 -26.12 -8.13
N PRO A 86 -16.33 -26.14 -9.23
CA PRO A 86 -15.94 -26.83 -10.46
C PRO A 86 -14.74 -26.19 -11.14
N ASN A 87 -14.57 -24.87 -10.97
CA ASN A 87 -13.46 -24.07 -11.52
C ASN A 87 -13.03 -23.01 -10.51
N THR A 88 -11.83 -22.48 -10.69
CA THR A 88 -11.38 -21.29 -9.95
C THR A 88 -12.28 -20.11 -10.29
N TYR A 89 -12.84 -19.49 -9.28
CA TYR A 89 -13.60 -18.26 -9.42
C TYR A 89 -12.64 -17.07 -9.45
N THR A 90 -12.76 -16.22 -10.45
CA THR A 90 -11.96 -15.00 -10.57
C THR A 90 -12.86 -13.78 -10.64
N GLU A 91 -12.46 -12.71 -9.99
CA GLU A 91 -13.19 -11.46 -9.91
C GLU A 91 -12.21 -10.30 -10.09
N GLU A 92 -12.58 -9.33 -10.91
CA GLU A 92 -11.80 -8.13 -11.17
C GLU A 92 -12.66 -6.90 -10.93
N VAL A 93 -12.13 -5.95 -10.16
CA VAL A 93 -12.82 -4.70 -9.81
C VAL A 93 -11.87 -3.52 -9.99
N LEU A 94 -12.39 -2.47 -10.62
CA LEU A 94 -11.70 -1.20 -10.82
C LEU A 94 -12.45 -0.10 -10.08
N SER A 95 -11.70 0.79 -9.43
CA SER A 95 -12.24 1.98 -8.77
C SER A 95 -11.30 3.16 -8.97
N ASN A 96 -11.88 4.35 -9.15
CA ASN A 96 -11.15 5.60 -9.16
C ASN A 96 -11.60 6.45 -7.99
N ARG A 97 -10.65 6.94 -7.20
CA ARG A 97 -10.95 7.77 -6.03
C ARG A 97 -9.87 8.82 -5.81
N ALA A 98 -10.28 9.96 -5.25
CA ALA A 98 -9.31 10.93 -4.77
C ALA A 98 -8.56 10.39 -3.54
N ALA A 99 -7.23 10.47 -3.58
CA ALA A 99 -6.33 10.11 -2.50
C ALA A 99 -5.57 11.35 -2.02
N SER A 100 -5.06 11.31 -0.80
CA SER A 100 -4.18 12.34 -0.27
C SER A 100 -2.87 11.75 0.23
N ILE A 101 -1.78 12.49 0.05
CA ILE A 101 -0.48 12.13 0.61
C ILE A 101 0.01 13.30 1.44
N THR A 102 0.33 12.99 2.70
CA THR A 102 0.97 13.93 3.64
C THR A 102 2.33 13.39 4.01
N GLN A 103 3.34 14.24 3.98
CA GLN A 103 4.72 13.89 4.29
C GLN A 103 5.32 14.94 5.21
N ILE A 104 6.06 14.47 6.22
CA ILE A 104 6.90 15.32 7.09
C ILE A 104 8.28 14.67 7.19
N ALA A 105 9.33 15.47 7.11
CA ALA A 105 10.70 14.99 7.19
C ALA A 105 11.56 15.95 8.02
N PRO A 106 11.76 15.68 9.32
CA PRO A 106 12.83 16.34 10.09
C PRO A 106 14.18 15.97 9.49
N GLN A 107 15.09 16.95 9.44
CA GLN A 107 16.38 16.80 8.79
C GLN A 107 17.47 17.60 9.54
N ILE A 108 18.68 17.12 9.43
CA ILE A 108 19.87 17.75 9.95
C ILE A 108 20.92 17.86 8.84
N SER A 109 21.59 18.98 8.77
CA SER A 109 22.73 19.18 7.88
C SER A 109 23.92 19.62 8.72
N TYR A 110 25.04 18.94 8.51
CA TYR A 110 26.33 19.26 9.15
C TYR A 110 27.39 19.57 8.09
N ARG A 111 27.89 20.78 8.10
CA ARG A 111 29.00 21.19 7.24
C ARG A 111 30.32 20.96 7.97
N LEU A 112 31.08 19.98 7.50
CA LEU A 112 32.38 19.62 8.07
C LEU A 112 33.46 20.66 7.74
N ASN A 113 33.47 21.15 6.46
CA ASN A 113 34.40 22.19 5.96
C ASN A 113 33.78 22.91 4.75
N HIS A 114 34.57 23.68 4.02
CA HIS A 114 34.09 24.43 2.85
C HIS A 114 33.57 23.52 1.73
N SER A 115 34.07 22.30 1.63
CA SER A 115 33.79 21.35 0.55
C SER A 115 32.81 20.24 0.91
N TRP A 116 32.71 19.85 2.17
CA TRP A 116 31.92 18.70 2.59
C TRP A 116 30.75 19.11 3.50
N ALA A 117 29.57 18.64 3.17
CA ALA A 117 28.38 18.68 4.03
C ALA A 117 27.71 17.29 4.08
N PHE A 118 27.28 16.90 5.27
CA PHE A 118 26.49 15.71 5.50
C PHE A 118 25.06 16.09 5.78
N ARG A 119 24.12 15.35 5.20
CA ARG A 119 22.68 15.52 5.44
C ARG A 119 22.07 14.21 5.88
N SER A 120 21.19 14.29 6.86
CA SER A 120 20.38 13.18 7.30
C SER A 120 18.94 13.62 7.46
N SER A 121 18.01 12.80 7.08
CA SER A 121 16.58 13.04 7.28
C SER A 121 15.85 11.75 7.65
N TYR A 122 14.77 11.91 8.41
CA TYR A 122 13.83 10.82 8.66
C TYR A 122 12.47 11.25 8.14
N GLN A 123 11.94 10.47 7.20
CA GLN A 123 10.70 10.78 6.51
C GLN A 123 9.55 9.96 7.08
N PHE A 124 8.43 10.63 7.34
CA PHE A 124 7.14 10.02 7.61
C PHE A 124 6.19 10.39 6.48
N MET A 125 5.53 9.43 5.90
CA MET A 125 4.55 9.63 4.84
C MET A 125 3.28 8.84 5.16
N ARG A 126 2.14 9.49 5.04
CA ARG A 126 0.81 8.91 5.12
C ARG A 126 0.14 9.04 3.76
N VAL A 127 -0.41 7.93 3.30
CA VAL A 127 -1.20 7.84 2.07
C VAL A 127 -2.60 7.41 2.46
N ASP A 128 -3.60 8.22 2.15
CA ASP A 128 -5.00 7.96 2.45
C ASP A 128 -5.77 7.54 1.20
N HIS A 129 -6.83 6.76 1.39
CA HIS A 129 -7.75 6.29 0.35
C HIS A 129 -7.07 5.36 -0.67
N VAL A 130 -6.47 4.30 -0.15
CA VAL A 130 -5.89 3.20 -0.94
C VAL A 130 -6.67 1.91 -0.76
N ALA A 131 -6.64 1.05 -1.75
CA ALA A 131 -7.16 -0.30 -1.65
C ALA A 131 -6.05 -1.24 -1.18
N LEU A 132 -6.22 -1.87 -0.02
CA LEU A 132 -5.32 -2.89 0.48
C LEU A 132 -5.91 -4.27 0.27
N ALA A 133 -5.10 -5.23 -0.16
CA ALA A 133 -5.52 -6.62 -0.35
C ALA A 133 -6.04 -7.23 0.96
N SER A 134 -5.41 -6.91 2.08
CA SER A 134 -5.82 -7.31 3.42
C SER A 134 -7.22 -6.83 3.79
N ASN A 135 -7.59 -5.59 3.42
CA ASN A 135 -8.91 -5.00 3.68
C ASN A 135 -9.99 -5.48 2.69
N ASN A 136 -9.57 -5.99 1.54
CA ASN A 136 -10.46 -6.48 0.49
C ASN A 136 -10.59 -8.00 0.47
N PHE A 137 -9.87 -8.69 1.34
CA PHE A 137 -9.87 -10.14 1.44
C PHE A 137 -11.24 -10.74 1.79
N ASN A 138 -12.06 -10.02 2.60
CA ASN A 138 -13.37 -10.46 3.08
C ASN A 138 -14.46 -9.41 2.91
N SER A 139 -14.40 -8.59 1.88
CA SER A 139 -15.40 -7.52 1.69
C SER A 139 -16.83 -8.06 1.67
N ILE A 140 -17.08 -9.25 1.09
CA ILE A 140 -18.36 -9.96 1.14
C ILE A 140 -18.05 -11.46 1.09
N PRO A 141 -18.29 -12.22 2.18
CA PRO A 141 -18.12 -13.67 2.14
C PRO A 141 -19.15 -14.28 1.18
N PRO A 142 -18.80 -15.36 0.46
CA PRO A 142 -19.75 -16.06 -0.39
C PRO A 142 -20.89 -16.60 0.48
N THR A 143 -22.12 -16.27 0.13
CA THR A 143 -23.32 -16.65 0.88
C THR A 143 -23.63 -18.15 0.79
N THR A 144 -23.06 -18.83 -0.17
CA THR A 144 -23.21 -20.29 -0.37
C THR A 144 -21.95 -20.88 -1.02
N PHE A 145 -21.39 -21.90 -0.40
CA PHE A 145 -20.38 -22.76 -1.02
C PHE A 145 -21.05 -23.84 -1.90
N GLY A 146 -21.90 -23.40 -2.82
CA GLY A 146 -22.53 -24.26 -3.80
C GLY A 146 -21.81 -24.20 -5.16
N SER A 147 -22.42 -24.80 -6.17
CA SER A 147 -21.87 -24.81 -7.54
C SER A 147 -21.79 -23.45 -8.20
N THR A 148 -22.36 -22.40 -7.60
CA THR A 148 -22.34 -21.01 -8.09
C THR A 148 -22.10 -20.07 -6.94
N LEU A 149 -20.98 -19.33 -6.99
CA LEU A 149 -20.69 -18.20 -6.10
C LEU A 149 -21.47 -16.97 -6.59
N VAL A 150 -22.47 -16.55 -5.84
CA VAL A 150 -23.14 -15.27 -6.08
C VAL A 150 -22.47 -14.23 -5.17
N ARG A 151 -21.67 -13.35 -5.77
CA ARG A 151 -20.98 -12.29 -5.07
C ARG A 151 -21.07 -10.99 -5.88
N THR A 152 -21.34 -9.90 -5.20
CA THR A 152 -21.24 -8.57 -5.83
C THR A 152 -19.81 -8.07 -5.67
N PRO A 153 -19.09 -7.86 -6.78
CA PRO A 153 -17.74 -7.35 -6.73
C PRO A 153 -17.69 -5.94 -6.12
N THR A 154 -16.94 -5.78 -5.06
CA THR A 154 -16.72 -4.47 -4.43
C THR A 154 -15.26 -4.32 -4.04
N ILE A 155 -14.74 -3.09 -4.13
CA ILE A 155 -13.41 -2.74 -3.68
C ILE A 155 -13.52 -1.71 -2.56
N ASN A 156 -12.88 -2.01 -1.44
CA ASN A 156 -12.73 -1.08 -0.33
C ASN A 156 -11.39 -0.33 -0.49
N ASN A 157 -11.49 0.96 -0.78
CA ASN A 157 -10.36 1.86 -0.92
C ASN A 157 -10.35 2.98 0.15
N ASP A 158 -10.79 2.65 1.37
CA ASP A 158 -10.77 3.55 2.54
C ASP A 158 -9.56 3.31 3.45
N ALA A 159 -8.61 2.49 3.03
CA ALA A 159 -7.43 2.21 3.84
C ALA A 159 -6.40 3.34 3.80
N ASN A 160 -5.54 3.33 4.81
CA ASN A 160 -4.42 4.24 4.95
C ASN A 160 -3.11 3.45 5.10
N ILE A 161 -2.05 3.96 4.47
CA ILE A 161 -0.70 3.41 4.59
C ILE A 161 0.21 4.44 5.27
N TYR A 162 1.03 3.95 6.19
CA TYR A 162 2.09 4.74 6.82
C TYR A 162 3.44 4.19 6.39
N LEU A 163 4.26 5.05 5.82
CA LEU A 163 5.60 4.73 5.39
C LEU A 163 6.59 5.61 6.15
N SER A 164 7.71 5.02 6.56
CA SER A 164 8.80 5.78 7.16
C SER A 164 10.14 5.32 6.61
N GLY A 165 11.09 6.22 6.55
CA GLY A 165 12.39 5.93 6.00
C GLY A 165 13.45 6.91 6.47
N PHE A 166 14.69 6.44 6.50
CA PHE A 166 15.87 7.21 6.83
C PHE A 166 16.69 7.46 5.57
N THR A 167 17.19 8.69 5.42
CA THR A 167 18.08 9.09 4.33
C THR A 167 19.35 9.66 4.89
N LEU A 168 20.49 9.22 4.37
CA LEU A 168 21.81 9.78 4.65
C LEU A 168 22.46 10.17 3.33
N GLY A 169 23.02 11.36 3.26
CA GLY A 169 23.72 11.88 2.08
C GLY A 169 24.95 12.68 2.45
N ALA A 170 25.91 12.69 1.54
CA ALA A 170 27.08 13.56 1.59
C ALA A 170 27.10 14.43 0.32
N GLU A 171 27.40 15.70 0.49
CA GLU A 171 27.50 16.70 -0.58
C GLU A 171 28.93 17.24 -0.61
N TYR A 172 29.51 17.24 -1.80
CA TYR A 172 30.83 17.83 -2.05
C TYR A 172 30.70 19.01 -3.00
N THR A 173 31.28 20.14 -2.59
CA THR A 173 31.32 21.37 -3.39
C THR A 173 32.80 21.72 -3.62
N TRP A 174 33.21 21.87 -4.88
CA TRP A 174 34.54 22.28 -5.28
C TRP A 174 34.62 23.79 -5.46
#